data_3cd858d33e210406d57dea9e10348b0b
#
_entry.id   3cd858d33e210406d57dea9e10348b0b
#
_cell.length_a   1.000
_cell.length_b   1.000
_cell.length_c   1.000
_cell.angle_alpha   90.00
_cell.angle_beta   90.00
_cell.angle_gamma   90.00
#
_symmetry.space_group_name_H-M   'P 1'
#
loop_
_entity.id
_entity.type
_entity.pdbx_description
1 polymer ?
#
loop_
_entity_poly.entity_id
_entity_poly.type
_entity_poly.pdbx_seq_one_letter_code
_entity_poly.pdbx_strand_id
1 'polypeptide(L)'
;MKNTYQIFLISDSTGETLDRIFMALKAQFNNFNYDLNQFSFTRTESQISTILKDAKKQDSPIILYTVVNSKLAKYLSDEANKINIPCFGVLGDLILNFSKILNQKATHKPSGQHVLDEEYYKRIEAIQFTMNHDDGNQTGNILDSDIILIGVSRTSKTPTSIYLANKGLKTANIPLVNEMKIPKDV
;
A
#
# COMPACT_ATOMS: atom_id res chain seq x y z
N MET A 1 16.72 18.12 24.62
CA MET A 1 15.71 17.08 24.40
C MET A 1 15.51 16.97 22.89
N LYS A 2 15.52 15.76 22.29
CA LYS A 2 15.24 15.61 20.85
C LYS A 2 13.72 15.80 20.67
N ASN A 3 13.29 16.77 19.87
CA ASN A 3 11.87 16.95 19.55
C ASN A 3 11.36 15.71 18.84
N THR A 4 10.26 15.14 19.33
CA THR A 4 9.51 14.09 18.67
C THR A 4 8.39 14.75 17.85
N TYR A 5 8.40 14.54 16.55
CA TYR A 5 7.39 15.09 15.63
C TYR A 5 6.16 14.20 15.60
N GLN A 6 4.98 14.79 15.56
CA GLN A 6 3.73 14.06 15.42
C GLN A 6 3.30 14.06 13.96
N ILE A 7 3.43 12.91 13.28
CA ILE A 7 3.15 12.78 11.86
C ILE A 7 1.72 12.29 11.67
N PHE A 8 0.92 13.07 10.94
CA PHE A 8 -0.46 12.77 10.60
C PHE A 8 -0.53 12.38 9.13
N LEU A 9 -0.80 11.10 8.84
CA LEU A 9 -1.01 10.60 7.48
C LEU A 9 -2.51 10.51 7.19
N ILE A 10 -3.01 11.33 6.28
CA ILE A 10 -4.44 11.44 5.97
C ILE A 10 -4.70 10.98 4.53
N SER A 11 -5.54 9.97 4.36
CA SER A 11 -5.90 9.42 3.04
C SER A 11 -7.42 9.24 2.90
N ASP A 12 -7.96 9.49 1.71
CA ASP A 12 -9.35 9.17 1.36
C ASP A 12 -9.56 7.72 0.89
N SER A 13 -8.46 6.92 0.92
CA SER A 13 -8.40 5.48 0.62
C SER A 13 -7.75 4.72 1.79
N THR A 14 -7.15 3.56 1.52
CA THR A 14 -6.46 2.71 2.52
C THR A 14 -5.27 3.39 3.21
N GLY A 15 -4.62 4.34 2.55
CA GLY A 15 -3.43 5.02 3.06
C GLY A 15 -2.10 4.34 2.70
N GLU A 16 -2.11 3.17 2.09
CA GLU A 16 -0.90 2.38 1.78
C GLU A 16 0.13 3.18 0.95
N THR A 17 -0.32 3.90 -0.08
CA THR A 17 0.58 4.73 -0.90
C THR A 17 1.24 5.83 -0.08
N LEU A 18 0.48 6.49 0.80
CA LEU A 18 0.98 7.56 1.65
C LEU A 18 2.00 7.04 2.67
N ASP A 19 1.74 5.87 3.23
CA ASP A 19 2.64 5.20 4.15
C ASP A 19 4.00 4.89 3.49
N ARG A 20 3.98 4.32 2.28
CA ARG A 20 5.20 4.04 1.50
C ARG A 20 5.99 5.32 1.17
N ILE A 21 5.29 6.40 0.81
CA ILE A 21 5.92 7.70 0.55
C ILE A 21 6.56 8.26 1.82
N PHE A 22 5.85 8.18 2.96
CA PHE A 22 6.42 8.61 4.24
C PHE A 22 7.66 7.80 4.61
N MET A 23 7.66 6.48 4.43
CA MET A 23 8.83 5.64 4.68
C MET A 23 10.02 6.01 3.80
N ALA A 24 9.78 6.31 2.51
CA ALA A 24 10.82 6.78 1.61
C ALA A 24 11.37 8.15 2.03
N LEU A 25 10.49 9.07 2.44
CA LEU A 25 10.87 10.38 2.96
C LEU A 25 11.70 10.26 4.24
N LYS A 26 11.24 9.46 5.21
CA LYS A 26 11.95 9.22 6.47
C LYS A 26 13.37 8.71 6.25
N ALA A 27 13.57 7.83 5.27
CA ALA A 27 14.89 7.26 4.96
C ALA A 27 15.93 8.31 4.55
N GLN A 28 15.51 9.55 4.23
CA GLN A 28 16.43 10.65 3.89
C GLN A 28 16.97 11.40 5.13
N PHE A 29 16.49 11.06 6.34
CA PHE A 29 16.86 11.76 7.57
C PHE A 29 17.39 10.80 8.64
N ASN A 30 18.64 10.98 9.07
CA ASN A 30 19.32 10.07 10.03
C ASN A 30 18.84 10.21 11.48
N ASN A 31 18.31 11.39 11.88
CA ASN A 31 17.95 11.71 13.25
C ASN A 31 16.54 12.30 13.33
N PHE A 32 15.55 11.53 12.91
CA PHE A 32 14.17 11.93 12.87
C PHE A 32 13.33 11.08 13.85
N ASN A 33 13.04 11.64 15.03
CA ASN A 33 12.15 11.01 16.00
C ASN A 33 10.72 11.43 15.69
N TYR A 34 9.80 10.48 15.60
CA TYR A 34 8.41 10.75 15.29
C TYR A 34 7.47 9.71 15.89
N ASP A 35 6.22 10.12 16.12
CA ASP A 35 5.08 9.25 16.33
C ASP A 35 4.15 9.36 15.12
N LEU A 36 3.56 8.24 14.73
CA LEU A 36 2.76 8.13 13.51
C LEU A 36 1.28 7.98 13.84
N ASN A 37 0.47 8.88 13.27
CA ASN A 37 -0.99 8.88 13.37
C ASN A 37 -1.58 8.71 11.97
N GLN A 38 -2.26 7.58 11.71
CA GLN A 38 -2.79 7.23 10.39
C GLN A 38 -4.31 7.35 10.36
N PHE A 39 -4.84 8.02 9.33
CA PHE A 39 -6.27 8.26 9.11
C PHE A 39 -6.64 7.85 7.68
N SER A 40 -7.10 6.62 7.55
CA SER A 40 -7.62 6.07 6.28
C SER A 40 -9.09 6.43 6.09
N PHE A 41 -9.55 6.39 4.83
CA PHE A 41 -10.95 6.66 4.46
C PHE A 41 -11.50 7.99 4.97
N THR A 42 -10.66 9.03 5.04
CA THR A 42 -11.05 10.39 5.41
C THR A 42 -11.72 11.06 4.22
N ARG A 43 -13.05 11.12 4.24
CA ARG A 43 -13.88 11.54 3.10
C ARG A 43 -14.85 12.68 3.40
N THR A 44 -14.82 13.22 4.62
CA THR A 44 -15.72 14.30 5.05
C THR A 44 -14.97 15.43 5.74
N GLU A 45 -15.49 16.65 5.66
CA GLU A 45 -14.95 17.82 6.38
C GLU A 45 -15.00 17.62 7.90
N SER A 46 -16.01 16.91 8.41
CA SER A 46 -16.13 16.62 9.85
C SER A 46 -14.97 15.76 10.36
N GLN A 47 -14.59 14.71 9.58
CA GLN A 47 -13.42 13.89 9.90
C GLN A 47 -12.14 14.72 9.90
N ILE A 48 -11.93 15.56 8.87
CA ILE A 48 -10.79 16.47 8.77
C ILE A 48 -10.74 17.41 9.97
N SER A 49 -11.87 18.02 10.34
CA SER A 49 -11.94 18.95 11.48
C SER A 49 -11.58 18.27 12.80
N THR A 50 -11.97 17.01 12.99
CA THR A 50 -11.61 16.22 14.18
C THR A 50 -10.11 15.94 14.21
N ILE A 51 -9.53 15.51 13.10
CA ILE A 51 -8.08 15.25 12.97
C ILE A 51 -7.27 16.52 13.25
N LEU A 52 -7.69 17.66 12.68
CA LEU A 52 -7.00 18.93 12.89
C LEU A 52 -7.08 19.42 14.35
N LYS A 53 -8.21 19.20 15.04
CA LYS A 53 -8.34 19.48 16.47
C LYS A 53 -7.38 18.65 17.31
N ASP A 54 -7.17 17.38 16.93
CA ASP A 54 -6.25 16.50 17.63
C ASP A 54 -4.79 16.86 17.31
N ALA A 55 -4.48 17.16 16.04
CA ALA A 55 -3.16 17.64 15.63
C ALA A 55 -2.76 18.94 16.37
N LYS A 56 -3.70 19.86 16.55
CA LYS A 56 -3.46 21.14 17.27
C LYS A 56 -3.06 20.95 18.74
N LYS A 57 -3.41 19.83 19.35
CA LYS A 57 -3.06 19.52 20.77
C LYS A 57 -1.65 18.94 20.90
N GLN A 58 -1.04 18.53 19.79
CA GLN A 58 0.24 17.86 19.78
C GLN A 58 1.41 18.83 19.62
N ASP A 59 2.57 18.41 20.09
CA ASP A 59 3.82 19.14 19.87
C ASP A 59 4.38 18.81 18.48
N SER A 60 4.75 19.87 17.73
CA SER A 60 5.39 19.76 16.41
C SER A 60 4.63 18.84 15.41
N PRO A 61 3.31 19.04 15.17
CA PRO A 61 2.55 18.25 14.23
C PRO A 61 2.92 18.56 12.78
N ILE A 62 2.96 17.53 11.93
CA ILE A 62 3.15 17.63 10.49
C ILE A 62 2.11 16.75 9.80
N ILE A 63 1.42 17.30 8.82
CA ILE A 63 0.40 16.59 8.05
C ILE A 63 0.92 16.26 6.65
N LEU A 64 0.82 14.99 6.24
CA LEU A 64 0.91 14.56 4.85
C LEU A 64 -0.43 13.97 4.43
N TYR A 65 -0.87 14.23 3.20
CA TYR A 65 -2.13 13.68 2.73
C TYR A 65 -2.14 13.26 1.25
N THR A 66 -2.98 12.25 0.96
CA THR A 66 -3.32 11.79 -0.40
C THR A 66 -4.84 11.85 -0.64
N VAL A 67 -5.45 12.98 -0.32
CA VAL A 67 -6.87 13.25 -0.61
C VAL A 67 -7.00 13.72 -2.05
N VAL A 68 -7.64 12.92 -2.92
CA VAL A 68 -7.79 13.25 -4.35
C VAL A 68 -8.98 14.13 -4.64
N ASN A 69 -9.98 14.19 -3.76
CA ASN A 69 -11.10 15.13 -3.88
C ASN A 69 -10.58 16.57 -3.68
N SER A 70 -10.62 17.37 -4.72
CA SER A 70 -10.05 18.73 -4.73
C SER A 70 -10.67 19.67 -3.69
N LYS A 71 -11.96 19.55 -3.40
CA LYS A 71 -12.65 20.37 -2.39
C LYS A 71 -12.17 20.02 -0.98
N LEU A 72 -12.11 18.72 -0.68
CA LEU A 72 -11.63 18.24 0.62
C LEU A 72 -10.13 18.49 0.82
N ALA A 73 -9.31 18.31 -0.23
CA ALA A 73 -7.88 18.62 -0.18
C ALA A 73 -7.63 20.10 0.11
N LYS A 74 -8.38 20.99 -0.57
CA LYS A 74 -8.33 22.41 -0.32
C LYS A 74 -8.78 22.77 1.10
N TYR A 75 -9.90 22.21 1.55
CA TYR A 75 -10.41 22.41 2.90
C TYR A 75 -9.37 22.02 3.97
N LEU A 76 -8.76 20.82 3.82
CA LEU A 76 -7.70 20.35 4.72
C LEU A 76 -6.51 21.31 4.75
N SER A 77 -6.01 21.73 3.60
CA SER A 77 -4.87 22.65 3.50
C SER A 77 -5.20 24.01 4.10
N ASP A 78 -6.35 24.58 3.77
CA ASP A 78 -6.77 25.90 4.26
C ASP A 78 -6.94 25.91 5.79
N GLU A 79 -7.60 24.89 6.35
CA GLU A 79 -7.81 24.77 7.80
C GLU A 79 -6.50 24.49 8.56
N ALA A 80 -5.60 23.64 8.02
CA ALA A 80 -4.28 23.41 8.60
C ALA A 80 -3.45 24.70 8.62
N ASN A 81 -3.47 25.48 7.54
CA ASN A 81 -2.78 26.77 7.46
C ASN A 81 -3.30 27.79 8.49
N LYS A 82 -4.63 27.86 8.74
CA LYS A 82 -5.21 28.74 9.75
C LYS A 82 -4.69 28.49 11.15
N ILE A 83 -4.30 27.25 11.44
CA ILE A 83 -3.77 26.85 12.76
C ILE A 83 -2.24 26.67 12.75
N ASN A 84 -1.56 27.12 11.67
CA ASN A 84 -0.12 27.06 11.48
C ASN A 84 0.49 25.64 11.57
N ILE A 85 -0.23 24.62 11.09
CA ILE A 85 0.30 23.25 10.99
C ILE A 85 0.85 23.02 9.58
N PRO A 86 2.13 22.61 9.42
CA PRO A 86 2.68 22.20 8.12
C PRO A 86 1.86 21.08 7.50
N CYS A 87 1.36 21.30 6.27
CA CYS A 87 0.44 20.39 5.60
C CYS A 87 0.82 20.22 4.14
N PHE A 88 1.13 18.97 3.73
CA PHE A 88 1.68 18.66 2.42
C PHE A 88 0.79 17.67 1.67
N GLY A 89 0.23 18.11 0.54
CA GLY A 89 -0.50 17.26 -0.40
C GLY A 89 0.46 16.56 -1.36
N VAL A 90 0.46 15.24 -1.36
CA VAL A 90 1.42 14.46 -2.15
C VAL A 90 1.00 14.31 -3.61
N LEU A 91 -0.30 14.19 -3.89
CA LEU A 91 -0.81 13.89 -5.24
C LEU A 91 -1.43 15.12 -5.95
N GLY A 92 -1.80 16.17 -5.21
CA GLY A 92 -2.58 17.28 -5.76
C GLY A 92 -1.93 17.94 -6.97
N ASP A 93 -0.70 18.41 -6.82
CA ASP A 93 0.05 19.09 -7.89
C ASP A 93 0.39 18.14 -9.05
N LEU A 94 0.70 16.88 -8.76
CA LEU A 94 0.93 15.85 -9.78
C LEU A 94 -0.32 15.65 -10.63
N ILE A 95 -1.48 15.47 -10.02
CA ILE A 95 -2.76 15.32 -10.74
C ILE A 95 -3.04 16.54 -11.63
N LEU A 96 -2.85 17.75 -11.10
CA LEU A 96 -3.06 18.98 -11.86
C LEU A 96 -2.12 19.09 -13.07
N ASN A 97 -0.83 18.79 -12.88
CA ASN A 97 0.16 18.84 -13.95
C ASN A 97 -0.11 17.77 -15.02
N PHE A 98 -0.43 16.55 -14.62
CA PHE A 98 -0.80 15.47 -15.55
C PHE A 98 -2.09 15.81 -16.32
N SER A 99 -3.10 16.38 -15.67
CA SER A 99 -4.32 16.85 -16.35
C SER A 99 -4.01 17.84 -17.47
N LYS A 100 -3.07 18.77 -17.25
CA LYS A 100 -2.64 19.74 -18.27
C LYS A 100 -1.89 19.06 -19.42
N ILE A 101 -0.93 18.19 -19.12
CA ILE A 101 -0.10 17.50 -20.13
C ILE A 101 -0.96 16.56 -20.99
N LEU A 102 -1.86 15.79 -20.36
CA LEU A 102 -2.73 14.85 -21.04
C LEU A 102 -3.94 15.51 -21.71
N ASN A 103 -4.17 16.80 -21.46
CA ASN A 103 -5.38 17.53 -21.86
C ASN A 103 -6.66 16.79 -21.46
N GLN A 104 -6.67 16.20 -20.25
CA GLN A 104 -7.78 15.42 -19.70
C GLN A 104 -8.12 15.89 -18.29
N LYS A 105 -9.40 15.83 -17.94
CA LYS A 105 -9.85 16.10 -16.58
C LYS A 105 -9.60 14.89 -15.69
N ALA A 106 -8.96 15.10 -14.55
CA ALA A 106 -8.82 14.04 -13.54
C ALA A 106 -10.19 13.66 -12.97
N THR A 107 -10.39 12.38 -12.70
CA THR A 107 -11.66 11.86 -12.16
C THR A 107 -11.86 12.21 -10.69
N HIS A 108 -10.80 12.51 -9.98
CA HIS A 108 -10.77 12.77 -8.52
C HIS A 108 -11.51 11.70 -7.69
N LYS A 109 -11.54 10.46 -8.19
CA LYS A 109 -12.22 9.34 -7.53
C LYS A 109 -11.27 8.67 -6.54
N PRO A 110 -11.60 8.64 -5.23
CA PRO A 110 -10.82 7.90 -4.24
C PRO A 110 -10.76 6.41 -4.57
N SER A 111 -9.65 5.77 -4.21
CA SER A 111 -9.44 4.33 -4.44
C SER A 111 -9.46 3.90 -5.93
N GLY A 112 -9.27 4.82 -6.87
CA GLY A 112 -9.28 4.51 -8.30
C GLY A 112 -8.24 3.47 -8.74
N GLN A 113 -7.19 3.26 -7.96
CA GLN A 113 -6.16 2.23 -8.17
C GLN A 113 -6.62 0.82 -7.72
N HIS A 114 -7.70 0.72 -6.95
CA HIS A 114 -8.25 -0.55 -6.46
C HIS A 114 -9.52 -0.91 -7.23
N VAL A 115 -9.45 -0.84 -8.55
CA VAL A 115 -10.52 -1.37 -9.40
C VAL A 115 -10.46 -2.89 -9.29
N LEU A 116 -11.61 -3.53 -9.04
CA LEU A 116 -11.76 -4.98 -9.11
C LEU A 116 -11.82 -5.37 -10.58
N ASP A 117 -10.67 -5.31 -11.24
CA ASP A 117 -10.50 -5.69 -12.64
C ASP A 117 -10.05 -7.16 -12.77
N GLU A 118 -9.89 -7.62 -14.00
CA GLU A 118 -9.41 -8.98 -14.27
C GLU A 118 -8.03 -9.25 -13.66
N GLU A 119 -7.17 -8.24 -13.61
CA GLU A 119 -5.83 -8.37 -13.02
C GLU A 119 -5.91 -8.56 -11.50
N TYR A 120 -6.84 -7.90 -10.82
CA TYR A 120 -7.11 -8.12 -9.40
C TYR A 120 -7.56 -9.57 -9.14
N TYR A 121 -8.57 -10.05 -9.91
CA TYR A 121 -9.07 -11.42 -9.74
C TYR A 121 -7.99 -12.45 -10.05
N LYS A 122 -7.20 -12.23 -11.10
CA LYS A 122 -6.05 -13.09 -11.45
C LYS A 122 -5.03 -13.18 -10.30
N ARG A 123 -4.75 -12.06 -9.62
CA ARG A 123 -3.86 -12.06 -8.43
C ARG A 123 -4.45 -12.84 -7.26
N ILE A 124 -5.73 -12.66 -6.97
CA ILE A 124 -6.40 -13.40 -5.90
C ILE A 124 -6.40 -14.89 -6.19
N GLU A 125 -6.69 -15.29 -7.43
CA GLU A 125 -6.65 -16.68 -7.86
C GLU A 125 -5.23 -17.27 -7.74
N ALA A 126 -4.20 -16.53 -8.15
CA ALA A 126 -2.82 -16.96 -8.04
C ALA A 126 -2.38 -17.13 -6.58
N ILE A 127 -2.77 -16.20 -5.69
CA ILE A 127 -2.49 -16.30 -4.25
C ILE A 127 -3.16 -17.55 -3.66
N GLN A 128 -4.42 -17.77 -3.98
CA GLN A 128 -5.19 -18.90 -3.47
C GLN A 128 -4.63 -20.23 -3.97
N PHE A 129 -4.27 -20.32 -5.27
CA PHE A 129 -3.56 -21.45 -5.84
C PHE A 129 -2.25 -21.73 -5.10
N THR A 130 -1.42 -20.71 -4.93
CA THR A 130 -0.09 -20.84 -4.30
C THR A 130 -0.19 -21.29 -2.83
N MET A 131 -1.15 -20.77 -2.08
CA MET A 131 -1.38 -21.22 -0.69
C MET A 131 -1.78 -22.71 -0.61
N ASN A 132 -2.54 -23.19 -1.60
CA ASN A 132 -2.97 -24.59 -1.67
C ASN A 132 -1.86 -25.55 -2.13
N HIS A 133 -0.79 -25.03 -2.75
CA HIS A 133 0.32 -25.81 -3.29
C HIS A 133 1.67 -25.45 -2.64
N ASP A 134 1.63 -25.05 -1.36
CA ASP A 134 2.86 -24.77 -0.59
C ASP A 134 3.29 -26.01 0.19
N ASP A 135 4.60 -26.22 0.32
CA ASP A 135 5.26 -27.31 1.05
C ASP A 135 4.76 -28.72 0.68
N GLY A 136 4.43 -28.95 -0.59
CA GLY A 136 3.98 -30.26 -1.09
C GLY A 136 2.53 -30.59 -0.74
N ASN A 137 1.78 -29.62 -0.22
CA ASN A 137 0.35 -29.77 -0.02
C ASN A 137 -0.35 -29.68 -1.38
N GLN A 138 -0.69 -30.82 -1.96
CA GLN A 138 -1.29 -30.93 -3.30
C GLN A 138 -2.80 -31.09 -3.18
N THR A 139 -3.53 -29.99 -3.09
CA THR A 139 -5.01 -30.00 -3.10
C THR A 139 -5.62 -29.76 -4.48
N GLY A 140 -4.83 -29.82 -5.55
CA GLY A 140 -5.29 -29.57 -6.90
C GLY A 140 -4.29 -30.05 -7.97
N ASN A 141 -4.57 -29.72 -9.23
CA ASN A 141 -3.69 -30.07 -10.33
C ASN A 141 -2.48 -29.13 -10.38
N ILE A 142 -1.29 -29.64 -10.10
CA ILE A 142 -0.04 -28.87 -10.13
C ILE A 142 0.29 -28.35 -11.54
N LEU A 143 -0.24 -28.98 -12.58
CA LEU A 143 -0.06 -28.56 -13.98
C LEU A 143 -0.78 -27.22 -14.29
N ASP A 144 -1.67 -26.76 -13.43
CA ASP A 144 -2.30 -25.45 -13.56
C ASP A 144 -1.41 -24.32 -13.05
N SER A 145 -0.19 -24.62 -12.57
CA SER A 145 0.78 -23.64 -12.14
C SER A 145 1.49 -22.96 -13.31
N ASP A 146 1.74 -21.67 -13.20
CA ASP A 146 2.63 -20.94 -14.13
C ASP A 146 4.10 -21.19 -13.80
N ILE A 147 4.42 -21.47 -12.53
CA ILE A 147 5.78 -21.68 -12.03
C ILE A 147 5.78 -22.77 -10.97
N ILE A 148 6.76 -23.69 -11.05
CA ILE A 148 7.02 -24.70 -10.03
C ILE A 148 8.39 -24.41 -9.40
N LEU A 149 8.42 -24.17 -8.09
CA LEU A 149 9.65 -24.01 -7.31
C LEU A 149 10.02 -25.36 -6.68
N ILE A 150 11.15 -25.92 -7.05
CA ILE A 150 11.66 -27.17 -6.50
C ILE A 150 12.95 -26.91 -5.73
N GLY A 151 13.10 -27.44 -4.54
CA GLY A 151 14.32 -27.28 -3.78
C GLY A 151 14.21 -27.77 -2.32
N VAL A 152 15.37 -27.88 -1.66
CA VAL A 152 15.42 -28.30 -0.26
C VAL A 152 14.70 -27.33 0.68
N SER A 153 14.34 -27.80 1.87
CA SER A 153 13.67 -26.94 2.88
C SER A 153 14.57 -25.75 3.26
N ARG A 154 13.93 -24.62 3.63
CA ARG A 154 14.59 -23.39 4.09
C ARG A 154 15.45 -22.67 3.04
N THR A 155 15.14 -22.79 1.75
CA THR A 155 15.76 -22.05 0.64
C THR A 155 14.90 -20.90 0.13
N SER A 156 14.04 -20.32 0.98
CA SER A 156 13.16 -19.17 0.67
C SER A 156 12.12 -19.44 -0.43
N LYS A 157 11.75 -20.70 -0.69
CA LYS A 157 10.73 -21.04 -1.72
C LYS A 157 9.37 -20.43 -1.39
N THR A 158 8.85 -20.62 -0.18
CA THR A 158 7.56 -20.06 0.26
C THR A 158 7.49 -18.52 0.14
N PRO A 159 8.44 -17.72 0.64
CA PRO A 159 8.43 -16.29 0.40
C PRO A 159 8.47 -15.91 -1.08
N THR A 160 9.23 -16.67 -1.88
CA THR A 160 9.32 -16.43 -3.33
C THR A 160 8.00 -16.76 -4.03
N SER A 161 7.36 -17.88 -3.68
CA SER A 161 6.06 -18.26 -4.27
C SER A 161 4.97 -17.22 -3.96
N ILE A 162 4.92 -16.72 -2.72
CA ILE A 162 3.99 -15.65 -2.34
C ILE A 162 4.28 -14.35 -3.09
N TYR A 163 5.57 -13.99 -3.28
CA TYR A 163 5.92 -12.82 -4.08
C TYR A 163 5.45 -12.93 -5.53
N LEU A 164 5.64 -14.10 -6.16
CA LEU A 164 5.21 -14.37 -7.54
C LEU A 164 3.68 -14.38 -7.65
N ALA A 165 2.98 -14.95 -6.67
CA ALA A 165 1.52 -14.95 -6.61
C ALA A 165 0.94 -13.53 -6.54
N ASN A 166 1.58 -12.63 -5.80
CA ASN A 166 1.23 -11.20 -5.78
C ASN A 166 1.45 -10.49 -7.14
N LYS A 167 2.17 -11.12 -8.06
CA LYS A 167 2.31 -10.68 -9.47
C LYS A 167 1.31 -11.37 -10.40
N GLY A 168 0.39 -12.19 -9.86
CA GLY A 168 -0.63 -12.91 -10.63
C GLY A 168 -0.14 -14.23 -11.24
N LEU A 169 0.98 -14.79 -10.75
CA LEU A 169 1.57 -16.04 -11.21
C LEU A 169 1.24 -17.17 -10.23
N LYS A 170 0.48 -18.16 -10.68
CA LYS A 170 0.19 -19.38 -9.92
C LYS A 170 1.48 -20.15 -9.68
N THR A 171 1.91 -20.24 -8.44
CA THR A 171 3.21 -20.83 -8.10
C THR A 171 3.04 -22.00 -7.16
N ALA A 172 3.52 -23.18 -7.57
CA ALA A 172 3.60 -24.34 -6.71
C ALA A 172 4.99 -24.47 -6.08
N ASN A 173 5.05 -24.97 -4.84
CA ASN A 173 6.29 -25.16 -4.08
C ASN A 173 6.43 -26.63 -3.69
N ILE A 174 7.45 -27.30 -4.23
CA ILE A 174 7.76 -28.71 -3.97
C ILE A 174 9.05 -28.81 -3.14
N PRO A 175 8.99 -29.25 -1.89
CA PRO A 175 10.18 -29.50 -1.09
C PRO A 175 10.88 -30.77 -1.57
N LEU A 176 12.21 -30.73 -1.78
CA LEU A 176 13.03 -31.93 -1.93
C LEU A 176 13.37 -32.46 -0.55
N VAL A 177 12.83 -33.61 -0.19
CA VAL A 177 13.22 -34.39 0.98
C VAL A 177 13.76 -35.73 0.51
N ASN A 178 14.76 -36.29 1.23
CA ASN A 178 15.54 -37.45 0.82
C ASN A 178 14.73 -38.71 0.42
N GLU A 179 13.43 -38.76 0.70
CA GLU A 179 12.56 -39.90 0.41
C GLU A 179 11.34 -39.59 -0.46
N MET A 180 11.18 -38.32 -0.86
CA MET A 180 10.03 -37.93 -1.71
C MET A 180 10.34 -38.18 -3.18
N LYS A 181 9.50 -38.98 -3.83
CA LYS A 181 9.47 -39.07 -5.28
C LYS A 181 8.83 -37.78 -5.83
N ILE A 182 9.52 -37.12 -6.74
CA ILE A 182 8.92 -36.02 -7.52
C ILE A 182 7.63 -36.55 -8.16
N PRO A 183 6.50 -35.84 -8.08
CA PRO A 183 5.28 -36.24 -8.76
C PRO A 183 5.56 -36.56 -10.23
N LYS A 184 4.97 -37.61 -10.75
CA LYS A 184 5.24 -38.06 -12.14
C LYS A 184 4.77 -37.08 -13.20
N ASP A 185 3.97 -36.10 -12.81
CA ASP A 185 3.34 -35.09 -13.67
C ASP A 185 4.10 -33.77 -13.73
N VAL A 186 5.33 -33.71 -13.16
CA VAL A 186 6.20 -32.51 -13.13
C VAL A 186 7.39 -32.67 -14.07
#